data_8aa82d7757666cf94f5d986c6b4a1c07
#
_entry.id   8aa82d7757666cf94f5d986c6b4a1c07
#
_cell.length_a   1.000
_cell.length_b   1.000
_cell.length_c   1.000
_cell.angle_alpha   90.00
_cell.angle_beta   90.00
_cell.angle_gamma   90.00
#
_symmetry.space_group_name_H-M   'P 1'
#
loop_
_entity.id
_entity.type
_entity.pdbx_description
1 polymer ?
#
loop_
_entity_poly.entity_id
_entity_poly.type
_entity_poly.pdbx_seq_one_letter_code
_entity_poly.pdbx_strand_id
1 'polypeptide(L)'
;MRGSAIRAYNLYFLGFGNVNRTLVQLVAYRAAELRGRYGITFRITGVASRRLGWNANPDGFELSELSGAGAPALKSNSNITGVRAWLNAAKADVLFEATSLNVENGQPAIDYIRAALDHGAHAITANKGTIVHAYRELRELAVKQGKRFLFESTVMDGVPIFSFFDQLPAIHLQGFHGILNSTTNVILSEMEQGLSFDDALKKTQQLGIAETDATHDIDGWDAAVKTAGLVTVLMDLPIRVDQIEREGIRDLTPQALRNARRDGWPFKLVCRAQRTPDGVRASVKPEKVMSTQPMARISGTSSYIYFETDIFPGLAITEENPGLYATAYGLLADFIRTVV
;
A
#
# COMPACT_ATOMS: atom_id res chain seq x y z
N MET A 1 -16.08 -23.94 17.67
CA MET A 1 -16.04 -23.19 16.39
C MET A 1 -17.08 -23.81 15.47
N ARG A 2 -18.13 -23.06 15.09
CA ARG A 2 -19.11 -23.55 14.12
C ARG A 2 -18.41 -23.69 12.78
N GLY A 3 -18.43 -24.86 12.17
CA GLY A 3 -17.87 -25.09 10.85
C GLY A 3 -18.56 -24.16 9.84
N SER A 4 -17.89 -23.08 9.44
CA SER A 4 -18.40 -22.25 8.35
C SER A 4 -18.45 -23.09 7.08
N ALA A 5 -19.55 -22.98 6.33
CA ALA A 5 -19.66 -23.65 5.04
C ALA A 5 -18.49 -23.20 4.15
N ILE A 6 -17.82 -24.17 3.51
CA ILE A 6 -16.71 -23.87 2.60
C ILE A 6 -17.27 -23.10 1.39
N ARG A 7 -16.69 -21.94 1.10
CA ARG A 7 -17.02 -21.11 -0.07
C ARG A 7 -15.85 -21.05 -1.02
N ALA A 8 -16.15 -21.16 -2.31
CA ALA A 8 -15.17 -21.04 -3.38
C ALA A 8 -15.21 -19.63 -3.97
N TYR A 9 -14.04 -19.03 -4.20
CA TYR A 9 -13.88 -17.67 -4.73
C TYR A 9 -13.07 -17.68 -6.03
N ASN A 10 -13.53 -16.95 -7.02
CA ASN A 10 -12.81 -16.67 -8.26
C ASN A 10 -11.99 -15.41 -8.07
N LEU A 11 -10.66 -15.55 -8.01
CA LEU A 11 -9.70 -14.47 -7.76
C LEU A 11 -9.18 -13.88 -9.05
N TYR A 12 -9.19 -12.56 -9.14
CA TYR A 12 -8.72 -11.75 -10.25
C TYR A 12 -7.57 -10.86 -9.81
N PHE A 13 -6.49 -10.84 -10.60
CA PHE A 13 -5.26 -10.09 -10.31
C PHE A 13 -4.98 -9.09 -11.43
N LEU A 14 -5.16 -7.81 -11.13
CA LEU A 14 -4.89 -6.69 -12.05
C LEU A 14 -3.62 -5.94 -11.62
N GLY A 15 -2.72 -5.71 -12.58
CA GLY A 15 -1.37 -5.27 -12.27
C GLY A 15 -0.50 -6.44 -11.81
N PHE A 16 -0.30 -7.43 -12.68
CA PHE A 16 0.40 -8.68 -12.36
C PHE A 16 1.93 -8.49 -12.34
N GLY A 17 2.38 -7.59 -11.45
CA GLY A 17 3.77 -7.32 -11.10
C GLY A 17 4.23 -8.11 -9.86
N ASN A 18 5.29 -7.62 -9.20
CA ASN A 18 5.90 -8.32 -8.06
C ASN A 18 4.91 -8.57 -6.91
N VAL A 19 4.11 -7.58 -6.52
CA VAL A 19 3.15 -7.70 -5.42
C VAL A 19 2.13 -8.81 -5.68
N ASN A 20 1.41 -8.77 -6.80
CA ASN A 20 0.40 -9.77 -7.12
C ASN A 20 1.00 -11.17 -7.38
N ARG A 21 2.22 -11.27 -7.95
CA ARG A 21 2.92 -12.56 -8.07
C ARG A 21 3.26 -13.15 -6.72
N THR A 22 3.74 -12.33 -5.78
CA THR A 22 4.02 -12.75 -4.41
C THR A 22 2.72 -13.14 -3.69
N LEU A 23 1.63 -12.40 -3.91
CA LEU A 23 0.32 -12.75 -3.35
C LEU A 23 -0.18 -14.11 -3.85
N VAL A 24 -0.05 -14.42 -5.14
CA VAL A 24 -0.40 -15.74 -5.70
C VAL A 24 0.37 -16.86 -4.99
N GLN A 25 1.68 -16.70 -4.79
CA GLN A 25 2.49 -17.66 -4.05
C GLN A 25 2.03 -17.79 -2.59
N LEU A 26 1.74 -16.67 -1.93
CA LEU A 26 1.31 -16.65 -0.54
C LEU A 26 -0.06 -17.29 -0.35
N VAL A 27 -1.04 -17.01 -1.20
CA VAL A 27 -2.37 -17.61 -1.18
C VAL A 27 -2.28 -19.13 -1.40
N ALA A 28 -1.44 -19.56 -2.35
CA ALA A 28 -1.20 -20.99 -2.60
C ALA A 28 -0.55 -21.67 -1.39
N TYR A 29 0.49 -21.05 -0.80
CA TYR A 29 1.16 -21.56 0.39
C TYR A 29 0.22 -21.70 1.59
N ARG A 30 -0.73 -20.76 1.75
CA ARG A 30 -1.72 -20.76 2.83
C ARG A 30 -3.03 -21.47 2.49
N ALA A 31 -3.15 -22.15 1.35
CA ALA A 31 -4.41 -22.74 0.88
C ALA A 31 -5.06 -23.71 1.90
N ALA A 32 -4.25 -24.55 2.55
CA ALA A 32 -4.75 -25.47 3.57
C ALA A 32 -5.29 -24.74 4.81
N GLU A 33 -4.63 -23.69 5.26
CA GLU A 33 -5.07 -22.83 6.37
C GLU A 33 -6.33 -22.05 6.01
N LEU A 34 -6.39 -21.47 4.81
CA LEU A 34 -7.56 -20.75 4.30
C LEU A 34 -8.79 -21.66 4.30
N ARG A 35 -8.63 -22.88 3.84
CA ARG A 35 -9.71 -23.88 3.84
C ARG A 35 -10.12 -24.31 5.25
N GLY A 36 -9.15 -24.70 6.06
CA GLY A 36 -9.42 -25.31 7.37
C GLY A 36 -9.90 -24.33 8.42
N ARG A 37 -9.34 -23.11 8.44
CA ARG A 37 -9.62 -22.12 9.48
C ARG A 37 -10.71 -21.12 9.09
N TYR A 38 -10.74 -20.71 7.81
CA TYR A 38 -11.61 -19.64 7.32
C TYR A 38 -12.72 -20.13 6.38
N GLY A 39 -12.73 -21.43 6.01
CA GLY A 39 -13.71 -21.98 5.09
C GLY A 39 -13.58 -21.46 3.65
N ILE A 40 -12.39 -20.99 3.28
CA ILE A 40 -12.10 -20.38 1.98
C ILE A 40 -11.42 -21.40 1.08
N THR A 41 -11.99 -21.62 -0.11
CA THR A 41 -11.30 -22.22 -1.26
C THR A 41 -11.30 -21.19 -2.40
N PHE A 42 -10.36 -21.31 -3.34
CA PHE A 42 -10.24 -20.34 -4.41
C PHE A 42 -9.76 -20.98 -5.72
N ARG A 43 -10.02 -20.28 -6.81
CA ARG A 43 -9.40 -20.46 -8.13
C ARG A 43 -8.88 -19.11 -8.60
N ILE A 44 -7.73 -19.09 -9.26
CA ILE A 44 -7.24 -17.89 -9.93
C ILE A 44 -7.79 -17.90 -11.35
N THR A 45 -8.78 -17.08 -11.62
CA THR A 45 -9.55 -17.13 -12.87
C THR A 45 -9.33 -15.91 -13.75
N GLY A 46 -8.66 -14.86 -13.24
CA GLY A 46 -8.34 -13.65 -14.01
C GLY A 46 -6.95 -13.13 -13.70
N VAL A 47 -6.16 -12.85 -14.74
CA VAL A 47 -4.83 -12.21 -14.62
C VAL A 47 -4.67 -11.18 -15.72
N ALA A 48 -4.35 -9.93 -15.35
CA ALA A 48 -4.20 -8.86 -16.32
C ALA A 48 -3.05 -7.89 -15.98
N SER A 49 -2.40 -7.39 -17.00
CA SER A 49 -1.45 -6.27 -16.92
C SER A 49 -1.29 -5.65 -18.32
N ARG A 50 -0.66 -4.47 -18.38
CA ARG A 50 -0.36 -3.82 -19.67
C ARG A 50 0.40 -4.75 -20.62
N ARG A 51 1.31 -5.58 -20.10
CA ARG A 51 2.13 -6.50 -20.91
C ARG A 51 1.43 -7.82 -21.25
N LEU A 52 0.62 -8.35 -20.32
CA LEU A 52 -0.08 -9.63 -20.50
C LEU A 52 -1.41 -9.49 -21.23
N GLY A 53 -1.98 -8.28 -21.32
CA GLY A 53 -3.35 -8.08 -21.72
C GLY A 53 -4.32 -8.62 -20.68
N TRP A 54 -5.57 -8.89 -21.11
CA TRP A 54 -6.65 -9.40 -20.27
C TRP A 54 -6.77 -10.91 -20.45
N ASN A 55 -6.51 -11.67 -19.40
CA ASN A 55 -6.58 -13.14 -19.44
C ASN A 55 -7.61 -13.63 -18.42
N ALA A 56 -8.53 -14.47 -18.86
CA ALA A 56 -9.51 -15.15 -18.02
C ALA A 56 -9.61 -16.63 -18.39
N ASN A 57 -9.69 -17.48 -17.36
CA ASN A 57 -9.89 -18.91 -17.48
C ASN A 57 -10.96 -19.34 -16.44
N PRO A 58 -12.18 -19.70 -16.86
CA PRO A 58 -13.23 -20.14 -15.95
C PRO A 58 -12.89 -21.38 -15.12
N ASP A 59 -12.01 -22.24 -15.64
CA ASP A 59 -11.56 -23.44 -14.92
C ASP A 59 -10.44 -23.15 -13.93
N GLY A 60 -9.81 -21.97 -14.01
CA GLY A 60 -8.67 -21.52 -13.23
C GLY A 60 -7.34 -21.72 -13.95
N PHE A 61 -6.38 -20.87 -13.62
CA PHE A 61 -4.98 -21.01 -14.05
C PHE A 61 -4.23 -21.92 -13.09
N GLU A 62 -3.36 -22.76 -13.62
CA GLU A 62 -2.43 -23.52 -12.80
C GLU A 62 -1.35 -22.61 -12.21
N LEU A 63 -0.94 -22.89 -10.97
CA LEU A 63 0.07 -22.07 -10.29
C LEU A 63 1.41 -22.05 -11.02
N SER A 64 1.77 -23.14 -11.69
CA SER A 64 2.96 -23.24 -12.53
C SER A 64 2.97 -22.26 -13.71
N GLU A 65 1.77 -21.96 -14.25
CA GLU A 65 1.62 -20.98 -15.34
C GLU A 65 1.84 -19.54 -14.85
N LEU A 66 1.63 -19.28 -13.54
CA LEU A 66 1.72 -17.95 -12.93
C LEU A 66 3.04 -17.66 -12.23
N SER A 67 3.83 -18.70 -11.89
CA SER A 67 5.02 -18.61 -11.03
C SER A 67 6.34 -18.53 -11.80
N GLY A 68 6.36 -18.69 -13.12
CA GLY A 68 7.58 -18.74 -13.93
C GLY A 68 8.37 -17.43 -13.95
N ALA A 69 9.70 -17.50 -13.95
CA ALA A 69 10.61 -16.35 -14.06
C ALA A 69 10.51 -15.61 -15.42
N GLY A 70 9.94 -16.21 -16.45
CA GLY A 70 9.47 -15.55 -17.66
C GLY A 70 8.02 -15.12 -17.48
N ALA A 71 7.60 -14.01 -18.07
CA ALA A 71 6.17 -13.74 -18.19
C ALA A 71 5.50 -15.00 -18.69
N PRO A 72 4.49 -15.55 -18.00
CA PRO A 72 3.85 -16.76 -18.47
C PRO A 72 3.42 -16.54 -19.92
N ALA A 73 3.53 -17.56 -20.73
CA ALA A 73 3.01 -17.56 -22.11
C ALA A 73 1.46 -17.58 -22.09
N LEU A 74 0.86 -16.78 -21.18
CA LEU A 74 -0.57 -16.53 -21.18
C LEU A 74 -0.87 -15.80 -22.49
N LYS A 75 -1.49 -16.50 -23.40
CA LYS A 75 -1.97 -15.90 -24.64
C LYS A 75 -3.14 -15.00 -24.24
N SER A 76 -2.99 -13.70 -24.48
CA SER A 76 -4.09 -12.74 -24.28
C SER A 76 -5.36 -13.26 -24.97
N ASN A 77 -6.46 -13.27 -24.24
CA ASN A 77 -7.77 -13.59 -24.83
C ASN A 77 -8.17 -12.39 -25.70
N SER A 78 -7.88 -12.47 -27.00
CA SER A 78 -8.07 -11.40 -28.00
C SER A 78 -9.49 -10.82 -28.04
N ASN A 79 -10.46 -11.55 -27.49
CA ASN A 79 -11.87 -11.14 -27.47
C ASN A 79 -12.27 -10.37 -26.21
N ILE A 80 -11.36 -10.22 -25.21
CA ILE A 80 -11.65 -9.48 -23.98
C ILE A 80 -11.11 -8.06 -24.12
N THR A 81 -12.03 -7.11 -24.21
CA THR A 81 -11.72 -5.69 -24.31
C THR A 81 -12.14 -4.94 -23.05
N GLY A 82 -11.16 -4.64 -22.20
CA GLY A 82 -11.36 -3.85 -20.99
C GLY A 82 -11.82 -4.62 -19.76
N VAL A 83 -11.79 -3.91 -18.64
CA VAL A 83 -11.98 -4.48 -17.31
C VAL A 83 -13.35 -5.13 -17.10
N ARG A 84 -14.44 -4.50 -17.58
CA ARG A 84 -15.82 -5.01 -17.37
C ARG A 84 -16.02 -6.35 -18.08
N ALA A 85 -15.59 -6.47 -19.34
CA ALA A 85 -15.67 -7.72 -20.10
C ALA A 85 -14.81 -8.80 -19.42
N TRP A 86 -13.62 -8.43 -18.92
CA TRP A 86 -12.71 -9.33 -18.24
C TRP A 86 -13.29 -9.87 -16.92
N LEU A 87 -13.87 -9.03 -16.08
CA LEU A 87 -14.50 -9.46 -14.82
C LEU A 87 -15.67 -10.44 -15.06
N ASN A 88 -16.43 -10.22 -16.15
CA ASN A 88 -17.54 -11.10 -16.51
C ASN A 88 -17.08 -12.46 -17.07
N ALA A 89 -15.91 -12.54 -17.72
CA ALA A 89 -15.47 -13.71 -18.49
C ALA A 89 -15.36 -14.98 -17.66
N ALA A 90 -14.98 -14.88 -16.36
CA ALA A 90 -14.93 -16.02 -15.44
C ALA A 90 -15.52 -15.67 -14.06
N LYS A 91 -16.48 -14.73 -14.00
CA LYS A 91 -17.29 -14.37 -12.82
C LYS A 91 -16.43 -14.05 -11.59
N ALA A 92 -15.76 -12.89 -11.62
CA ALA A 92 -14.91 -12.43 -10.53
C ALA A 92 -15.67 -12.30 -9.20
N ASP A 93 -15.17 -12.90 -8.14
CA ASP A 93 -15.66 -12.70 -6.77
C ASP A 93 -14.82 -11.68 -6.01
N VAL A 94 -13.50 -11.63 -6.29
CA VAL A 94 -12.55 -10.71 -5.66
C VAL A 94 -11.57 -10.21 -6.70
N LEU A 95 -11.40 -8.88 -6.76
CA LEU A 95 -10.35 -8.21 -7.52
C LEU A 95 -9.21 -7.80 -6.59
N PHE A 96 -7.98 -8.19 -6.88
CA PHE A 96 -6.74 -7.64 -6.33
C PHE A 96 -6.14 -6.66 -7.35
N GLU A 97 -6.12 -5.39 -7.00
CA GLU A 97 -5.61 -4.31 -7.86
C GLU A 97 -4.26 -3.81 -7.31
N ALA A 98 -3.21 -3.93 -8.11
CA ALA A 98 -1.85 -3.48 -7.82
C ALA A 98 -1.18 -2.90 -9.07
N THR A 99 -1.89 -2.01 -9.77
CA THR A 99 -1.32 -1.28 -10.92
C THR A 99 -0.47 -0.10 -10.46
N SER A 100 0.27 0.50 -11.39
CA SER A 100 1.11 1.66 -11.11
C SER A 100 0.28 2.84 -10.61
N LEU A 101 0.79 3.55 -9.62
CA LEU A 101 0.18 4.75 -9.07
C LEU A 101 0.19 5.89 -10.10
N ASN A 102 -0.96 6.55 -10.25
CA ASN A 102 -1.06 7.87 -10.84
C ASN A 102 -1.35 8.87 -9.70
N VAL A 103 -0.38 9.70 -9.40
CA VAL A 103 -0.43 10.66 -8.27
C VAL A 103 -1.45 11.77 -8.52
N GLU A 104 -1.68 12.15 -9.79
CA GLU A 104 -2.50 13.29 -10.15
C GLU A 104 -3.99 13.04 -9.96
N ASN A 105 -4.46 11.84 -10.32
CA ASN A 105 -5.90 11.56 -10.38
C ASN A 105 -6.32 10.15 -10.00
N GLY A 106 -5.38 9.27 -9.64
CA GLY A 106 -5.66 7.88 -9.26
C GLY A 106 -6.16 6.96 -10.38
N GLN A 107 -6.16 7.43 -11.63
CA GLN A 107 -6.63 6.66 -12.77
C GLN A 107 -5.50 5.82 -13.41
N PRO A 108 -5.81 4.68 -13.99
CA PRO A 108 -7.13 4.06 -14.17
C PRO A 108 -7.59 3.17 -12.99
N ALA A 109 -6.83 3.11 -11.88
CA ALA A 109 -7.11 2.22 -10.76
C ALA A 109 -8.51 2.42 -10.16
N ILE A 110 -8.95 3.68 -10.03
CA ILE A 110 -10.29 4.03 -9.56
C ILE A 110 -11.38 3.39 -10.43
N ASP A 111 -11.25 3.48 -11.75
CA ASP A 111 -12.22 2.87 -12.68
C ASP A 111 -12.21 1.34 -12.61
N TYR A 112 -11.06 0.74 -12.33
CA TYR A 112 -10.95 -0.71 -12.14
C TYR A 112 -11.67 -1.17 -10.86
N ILE A 113 -11.47 -0.45 -9.74
CA ILE A 113 -12.16 -0.74 -8.48
C ILE A 113 -13.67 -0.53 -8.64
N ARG A 114 -14.09 0.58 -9.27
CA ARG A 114 -15.49 0.86 -9.56
C ARG A 114 -16.13 -0.26 -10.40
N ALA A 115 -15.44 -0.69 -11.46
CA ALA A 115 -15.93 -1.78 -12.31
C ALA A 115 -16.07 -3.11 -11.55
N ALA A 116 -15.16 -3.43 -10.62
CA ALA A 116 -15.25 -4.62 -9.79
C ALA A 116 -16.44 -4.54 -8.83
N LEU A 117 -16.64 -3.43 -8.15
CA LEU A 117 -17.78 -3.21 -7.26
C LEU A 117 -19.11 -3.26 -8.00
N ASP A 118 -19.22 -2.61 -9.17
CA ASP A 118 -20.40 -2.67 -10.05
C ASP A 118 -20.68 -4.09 -10.52
N HIS A 119 -19.65 -4.90 -10.79
CA HIS A 119 -19.77 -6.31 -11.15
C HIS A 119 -20.31 -7.16 -9.99
N GLY A 120 -20.20 -6.68 -8.76
CA GLY A 120 -20.55 -7.43 -7.55
C GLY A 120 -19.37 -8.24 -6.99
N ALA A 121 -18.12 -7.88 -7.31
CA ALA A 121 -16.91 -8.41 -6.70
C ALA A 121 -16.47 -7.55 -5.51
N HIS A 122 -15.77 -8.15 -4.54
CA HIS A 122 -14.98 -7.40 -3.56
C HIS A 122 -13.77 -6.79 -4.25
N ALA A 123 -13.36 -5.61 -3.83
CA ALA A 123 -12.21 -4.90 -4.38
C ALA A 123 -11.14 -4.67 -3.30
N ILE A 124 -9.94 -5.15 -3.56
CA ILE A 124 -8.78 -5.04 -2.67
C ILE A 124 -7.66 -4.38 -3.45
N THR A 125 -7.02 -3.34 -2.92
CA THR A 125 -6.00 -2.59 -3.66
C THR A 125 -4.75 -2.30 -2.83
N ALA A 126 -3.60 -2.27 -3.49
CA ALA A 126 -2.36 -1.72 -2.98
C ALA A 126 -2.08 -0.31 -3.56
N ASN A 127 -2.99 0.23 -4.38
CA ASN A 127 -2.81 1.51 -5.07
C ASN A 127 -3.36 2.68 -4.25
N LYS A 128 -2.46 3.50 -3.74
CA LYS A 128 -2.77 4.68 -2.92
C LYS A 128 -3.70 5.68 -3.61
N GLY A 129 -3.65 5.80 -4.93
CA GLY A 129 -4.47 6.74 -5.70
C GLY A 129 -5.97 6.55 -5.49
N THR A 130 -6.42 5.33 -5.25
CA THR A 130 -7.83 5.01 -5.04
C THR A 130 -8.38 5.61 -3.75
N ILE A 131 -7.58 5.58 -2.65
CA ILE A 131 -7.99 6.14 -1.35
C ILE A 131 -7.78 7.65 -1.26
N VAL A 132 -6.82 8.21 -2.01
CA VAL A 132 -6.58 9.66 -2.03
C VAL A 132 -7.65 10.40 -2.82
N HIS A 133 -8.02 9.87 -3.99
CA HIS A 133 -8.88 10.60 -4.93
C HIS A 133 -10.35 10.18 -4.95
N ALA A 134 -10.68 8.95 -4.48
CA ALA A 134 -12.03 8.41 -4.61
C ALA A 134 -12.50 7.57 -3.40
N TYR A 135 -11.89 7.72 -2.23
CA TYR A 135 -12.20 6.89 -1.05
C TYR A 135 -13.69 6.85 -0.71
N ARG A 136 -14.32 8.02 -0.53
CA ARG A 136 -15.73 8.11 -0.13
C ARG A 136 -16.66 7.50 -1.17
N GLU A 137 -16.46 7.86 -2.44
CA GLU A 137 -17.23 7.32 -3.56
C GLU A 137 -17.16 5.80 -3.63
N LEU A 138 -15.93 5.24 -3.59
CA LEU A 138 -15.72 3.80 -3.71
C LEU A 138 -16.23 3.04 -2.48
N ARG A 139 -16.10 3.62 -1.28
CA ARG A 139 -16.67 3.08 -0.04
C ARG A 139 -18.20 3.03 -0.08
N GLU A 140 -18.83 4.12 -0.50
CA GLU A 140 -20.30 4.19 -0.65
C GLU A 140 -20.81 3.19 -1.69
N LEU A 141 -20.12 3.09 -2.83
CA LEU A 141 -20.43 2.09 -3.86
C LEU A 141 -20.30 0.67 -3.32
N ALA A 142 -19.23 0.36 -2.58
CA ALA A 142 -19.03 -0.95 -1.97
C ALA A 142 -20.18 -1.30 -1.02
N VAL A 143 -20.58 -0.38 -0.14
CA VAL A 143 -21.72 -0.55 0.78
C VAL A 143 -23.02 -0.78 0.00
N LYS A 144 -23.31 0.01 -1.04
CA LYS A 144 -24.48 -0.13 -1.90
C LYS A 144 -24.55 -1.49 -2.58
N GLN A 145 -23.41 -2.05 -2.96
CA GLN A 145 -23.32 -3.35 -3.63
C GLN A 145 -23.23 -4.54 -2.63
N GLY A 146 -23.23 -4.28 -1.31
CA GLY A 146 -23.02 -5.31 -0.29
C GLY A 146 -21.64 -5.96 -0.39
N LYS A 147 -20.64 -5.20 -0.84
CA LYS A 147 -19.25 -5.64 -1.04
C LYS A 147 -18.29 -4.88 -0.13
N ARG A 148 -17.03 -5.27 -0.13
CA ARG A 148 -15.94 -4.60 0.60
C ARG A 148 -15.00 -3.93 -0.40
N PHE A 149 -14.57 -2.73 -0.06
CA PHE A 149 -13.43 -2.04 -0.64
C PHE A 149 -12.37 -1.94 0.45
N LEU A 150 -11.24 -2.65 0.30
CA LEU A 150 -10.18 -2.75 1.30
C LEU A 150 -8.82 -2.39 0.67
N PHE A 151 -7.90 -1.85 1.49
CA PHE A 151 -6.71 -1.17 0.99
C PHE A 151 -5.55 -1.14 2.00
N GLU A 152 -5.45 -2.15 2.88
CA GLU A 152 -4.42 -2.19 3.93
C GLU A 152 -3.00 -2.03 3.37
N SER A 153 -2.73 -2.62 2.19
CA SER A 153 -1.40 -2.55 1.56
C SER A 153 -1.05 -1.21 0.91
N THR A 154 -1.83 -0.16 1.11
CA THR A 154 -1.55 1.16 0.51
C THR A 154 -0.56 2.00 1.33
N VAL A 155 -0.45 1.75 2.65
CA VAL A 155 0.46 2.46 3.55
C VAL A 155 1.15 1.47 4.47
N MET A 156 2.47 1.58 4.66
CA MET A 156 3.28 0.67 5.46
C MET A 156 3.02 -0.82 5.13
N ASP A 157 3.20 -1.17 3.86
CA ASP A 157 3.12 -2.55 3.36
C ASP A 157 1.82 -3.28 3.78
N GLY A 158 1.90 -4.26 4.65
CA GLY A 158 0.74 -5.01 5.14
C GLY A 158 0.43 -4.81 6.62
N VAL A 159 0.99 -3.76 7.21
CA VAL A 159 0.72 -3.39 8.61
C VAL A 159 -0.77 -3.03 8.77
N PRO A 160 -1.46 -3.56 9.79
CA PRO A 160 -2.89 -3.35 9.96
C PRO A 160 -3.22 -1.95 10.52
N ILE A 161 -2.98 -0.89 9.73
CA ILE A 161 -3.26 0.49 10.14
C ILE A 161 -4.76 0.77 10.08
N PHE A 162 -5.38 0.55 8.94
CA PHE A 162 -6.81 0.86 8.76
C PHE A 162 -7.67 -0.09 9.57
N SER A 163 -7.35 -1.38 9.54
CA SER A 163 -8.06 -2.39 10.32
C SER A 163 -7.87 -2.24 11.83
N PHE A 164 -6.74 -1.68 12.28
CA PHE A 164 -6.53 -1.34 13.67
C PHE A 164 -7.51 -0.25 14.13
N PHE A 165 -7.68 0.81 13.35
CA PHE A 165 -8.65 1.86 13.67
C PHE A 165 -10.11 1.36 13.61
N ASP A 166 -10.44 0.37 12.78
CA ASP A 166 -11.76 -0.29 12.80
C ASP A 166 -12.07 -0.96 14.15
N GLN A 167 -11.06 -1.31 14.96
CA GLN A 167 -11.20 -1.89 16.30
C GLN A 167 -11.27 -0.84 17.41
N LEU A 168 -11.21 0.45 17.08
CA LEU A 168 -11.25 1.57 18.01
C LEU A 168 -12.50 2.43 17.75
N PRO A 169 -13.72 1.92 18.06
CA PRO A 169 -14.94 2.64 17.78
C PRO A 169 -15.03 3.93 18.59
N ALA A 170 -15.53 4.99 17.96
CA ALA A 170 -15.72 6.31 18.56
C ALA A 170 -14.42 7.00 19.03
N ILE A 171 -13.28 6.61 18.48
CA ILE A 171 -12.01 7.32 18.69
C ILE A 171 -11.82 8.38 17.61
N HIS A 172 -11.24 9.52 17.96
CA HIS A 172 -10.95 10.59 17.02
C HIS A 172 -9.45 10.84 16.91
N LEU A 173 -8.90 10.61 15.72
CA LEU A 173 -7.51 10.90 15.43
C LEU A 173 -7.29 12.41 15.38
N GLN A 174 -6.42 12.93 16.26
CA GLN A 174 -6.06 14.34 16.35
C GLN A 174 -4.86 14.66 15.47
N GLY A 175 -3.89 13.73 15.38
CA GLY A 175 -2.71 13.90 14.58
C GLY A 175 -1.93 12.60 14.41
N PHE A 176 -0.98 12.62 13.52
CA PHE A 176 0.03 11.58 13.39
C PHE A 176 1.35 12.13 12.87
N HIS A 177 2.43 11.41 13.16
CA HIS A 177 3.71 11.64 12.51
C HIS A 177 4.48 10.32 12.35
N GLY A 178 5.36 10.26 11.34
CA GLY A 178 6.07 9.02 11.10
C GLY A 178 7.05 9.07 9.93
N ILE A 179 7.73 7.94 9.72
CA ILE A 179 8.61 7.66 8.58
C ILE A 179 7.89 6.63 7.71
N LEU A 180 7.42 7.06 6.54
CA LEU A 180 6.57 6.26 5.65
C LEU A 180 7.21 5.97 4.28
N ASN A 181 8.49 6.35 4.09
CA ASN A 181 9.20 6.10 2.85
C ASN A 181 10.56 5.45 3.12
N SER A 182 10.70 4.20 2.74
CA SER A 182 11.89 3.39 2.96
C SER A 182 13.09 3.87 2.15
N THR A 183 12.88 4.27 0.91
CA THR A 183 13.94 4.74 -0.01
C THR A 183 14.71 5.91 0.58
N THR A 184 14.01 6.96 1.01
CA THR A 184 14.64 8.14 1.61
C THR A 184 15.29 7.82 2.95
N ASN A 185 14.71 6.93 3.76
CA ASN A 185 15.31 6.54 5.03
C ASN A 185 16.64 5.80 4.84
N VAL A 186 16.75 4.93 3.81
CA VAL A 186 18.01 4.24 3.46
C VAL A 186 19.03 5.26 2.94
N ILE A 187 18.65 6.14 1.99
CA ILE A 187 19.54 7.17 1.43
C ILE A 187 20.13 8.06 2.56
N LEU A 188 19.29 8.57 3.46
CA LEU A 188 19.72 9.39 4.58
C LEU A 188 20.68 8.63 5.51
N SER A 189 20.41 7.35 5.77
CA SER A 189 21.29 6.52 6.60
C SER A 189 22.68 6.31 5.98
N GLU A 190 22.74 6.10 4.67
CA GLU A 190 24.00 5.94 3.92
C GLU A 190 24.80 7.26 3.85
N MET A 191 24.10 8.38 3.67
CA MET A 191 24.73 9.70 3.71
C MET A 191 25.27 10.04 5.11
N GLU A 192 24.59 9.64 6.18
CA GLU A 192 25.11 9.77 7.56
C GLU A 192 26.42 9.00 7.75
N GLN A 193 26.62 7.87 7.03
CA GLN A 193 27.86 7.11 7.03
C GLN A 193 28.94 7.72 6.14
N GLY A 194 28.65 8.77 5.40
CA GLY A 194 29.61 9.55 4.63
C GLY A 194 29.52 9.45 3.12
N LEU A 195 28.60 8.64 2.58
CA LEU A 195 28.40 8.62 1.14
C LEU A 195 27.86 9.96 0.63
N SER A 196 28.20 10.31 -0.61
CA SER A 196 27.51 11.40 -1.31
C SER A 196 26.04 11.02 -1.55
N PHE A 197 25.19 11.99 -1.86
CA PHE A 197 23.80 11.72 -2.20
C PHE A 197 23.68 10.75 -3.40
N ASP A 198 24.47 10.98 -4.45
CA ASP A 198 24.45 10.15 -5.66
C ASP A 198 24.92 8.71 -5.40
N ASP A 199 25.96 8.54 -4.57
CA ASP A 199 26.45 7.21 -4.21
C ASP A 199 25.46 6.47 -3.31
N ALA A 200 24.82 7.17 -2.37
CA ALA A 200 23.79 6.61 -1.50
C ALA A 200 22.56 6.17 -2.32
N LEU A 201 22.12 7.00 -3.27
CA LEU A 201 21.03 6.66 -4.20
C LEU A 201 21.39 5.43 -5.04
N LYS A 202 22.58 5.43 -5.67
CA LYS A 202 23.06 4.30 -6.47
C LYS A 202 23.13 3.00 -5.67
N LYS A 203 23.61 3.06 -4.43
CA LYS A 203 23.63 1.91 -3.52
C LYS A 203 22.21 1.41 -3.21
N THR A 204 21.28 2.31 -2.96
CA THR A 204 19.87 2.00 -2.67
C THR A 204 19.18 1.34 -3.88
N GLN A 205 19.52 1.76 -5.10
CA GLN A 205 19.08 1.14 -6.35
C GLN A 205 19.67 -0.27 -6.54
N GLN A 206 20.96 -0.45 -6.24
CA GLN A 206 21.63 -1.76 -6.32
C GLN A 206 21.04 -2.78 -5.34
N LEU A 207 20.56 -2.31 -4.19
CA LEU A 207 19.84 -3.13 -3.20
C LEU A 207 18.39 -3.45 -3.62
N GLY A 208 17.92 -2.88 -4.74
CA GLY A 208 16.54 -3.08 -5.23
C GLY A 208 15.48 -2.37 -4.40
N ILE A 209 15.88 -1.41 -3.55
CA ILE A 209 14.98 -0.63 -2.68
C ILE A 209 14.44 0.60 -3.43
N ALA A 210 15.31 1.29 -4.18
CA ALA A 210 14.92 2.40 -5.05
C ALA A 210 14.74 1.93 -6.51
N GLU A 211 13.74 2.46 -7.18
CA GLU A 211 13.57 2.31 -8.62
C GLU A 211 14.64 3.09 -9.40
N THR A 212 14.77 2.82 -10.71
CA THR A 212 15.69 3.56 -11.59
C THR A 212 15.41 5.06 -11.55
N ASP A 213 14.15 5.44 -11.57
CA ASP A 213 13.70 6.81 -11.30
C ASP A 213 13.10 6.91 -9.91
N ALA A 214 13.89 7.32 -8.94
CA ALA A 214 13.48 7.48 -7.55
C ALA A 214 12.98 8.91 -7.22
N THR A 215 12.70 9.73 -8.24
CA THR A 215 12.29 11.13 -8.07
C THR A 215 11.09 11.28 -7.14
N HIS A 216 10.09 10.42 -7.28
CA HIS A 216 8.90 10.46 -6.43
C HIS A 216 9.20 10.22 -4.94
N ASP A 217 10.17 9.36 -4.63
CA ASP A 217 10.61 9.12 -3.26
C ASP A 217 11.43 10.30 -2.75
N ILE A 218 12.48 10.66 -3.49
CA ILE A 218 13.48 11.68 -3.12
C ILE A 218 12.84 13.05 -2.90
N ASP A 219 11.88 13.42 -3.74
CA ASP A 219 11.16 14.69 -3.64
C ASP A 219 9.97 14.61 -2.67
N GLY A 220 9.75 13.45 -2.01
CA GLY A 220 8.73 13.25 -0.97
C GLY A 220 7.30 13.05 -1.47
N TRP A 221 7.08 12.82 -2.79
CA TRP A 221 5.74 12.60 -3.34
C TRP A 221 5.09 11.31 -2.85
N ASP A 222 5.80 10.17 -2.79
CA ASP A 222 5.25 8.93 -2.26
C ASP A 222 4.81 9.11 -0.80
N ALA A 223 5.65 9.75 0.01
CA ALA A 223 5.33 10.07 1.40
C ALA A 223 4.12 11.01 1.53
N ALA A 224 3.98 12.01 0.63
CA ALA A 224 2.85 12.92 0.62
C ALA A 224 1.54 12.20 0.23
N VAL A 225 1.57 11.30 -0.76
CA VAL A 225 0.41 10.49 -1.15
C VAL A 225 -0.03 9.59 0.01
N LYS A 226 0.91 8.94 0.73
CA LYS A 226 0.60 8.15 1.92
C LYS A 226 -0.02 9.00 3.04
N THR A 227 0.54 10.19 3.27
CA THR A 227 0.00 11.17 4.24
C THR A 227 -1.42 11.59 3.87
N ALA A 228 -1.68 11.91 2.59
CA ALA A 228 -3.02 12.23 2.11
C ALA A 228 -4.02 11.08 2.31
N GLY A 229 -3.59 9.84 2.02
CA GLY A 229 -4.41 8.65 2.23
C GLY A 229 -4.80 8.45 3.70
N LEU A 230 -3.84 8.59 4.62
CA LEU A 230 -4.11 8.50 6.06
C LEU A 230 -5.07 9.60 6.56
N VAL A 231 -4.88 10.85 6.11
CA VAL A 231 -5.79 11.96 6.43
C VAL A 231 -7.19 11.68 5.91
N THR A 232 -7.29 11.30 4.64
CA THR A 232 -8.60 11.04 4.00
C THR A 232 -9.37 9.93 4.68
N VAL A 233 -8.68 8.82 5.03
CA VAL A 233 -9.34 7.63 5.59
C VAL A 233 -9.54 7.73 7.09
N LEU A 234 -8.49 8.06 7.86
CA LEU A 234 -8.52 7.98 9.34
C LEU A 234 -9.04 9.26 10.00
N MET A 235 -8.83 10.42 9.38
CA MET A 235 -9.36 11.69 9.89
C MET A 235 -10.71 12.06 9.27
N ASP A 236 -11.12 11.35 8.22
CA ASP A 236 -12.31 11.63 7.40
C ASP A 236 -12.33 13.07 6.85
N LEU A 237 -11.16 13.60 6.50
CA LEU A 237 -10.96 14.94 5.96
C LEU A 237 -10.42 14.84 4.53
N PRO A 238 -11.07 15.42 3.53
CA PRO A 238 -10.53 15.45 2.18
C PRO A 238 -9.31 16.37 2.14
N ILE A 239 -8.22 15.87 1.57
CA ILE A 239 -7.00 16.64 1.32
C ILE A 239 -6.43 16.24 -0.04
N ARG A 240 -6.00 17.23 -0.84
CA ARG A 240 -5.25 16.97 -2.07
C ARG A 240 -3.76 16.90 -1.76
N VAL A 241 -3.02 16.12 -2.54
CA VAL A 241 -1.57 15.93 -2.35
C VAL A 241 -0.81 17.26 -2.49
N ASP A 242 -1.27 18.16 -3.35
CA ASP A 242 -0.66 19.48 -3.56
C ASP A 242 -0.89 20.47 -2.40
N GLN A 243 -1.79 20.16 -1.48
CA GLN A 243 -2.02 20.95 -0.25
C GLN A 243 -1.07 20.55 0.91
N ILE A 244 -0.31 19.46 0.74
CA ILE A 244 0.66 19.00 1.72
C ILE A 244 1.95 19.80 1.54
N GLU A 245 2.40 20.49 2.58
CA GLU A 245 3.69 21.18 2.59
C GLU A 245 4.80 20.14 2.43
N ARG A 246 5.49 20.15 1.28
CA ARG A 246 6.42 19.09 0.91
C ARG A 246 7.82 19.64 0.61
N GLU A 247 8.79 18.99 1.22
CA GLU A 247 10.22 19.20 0.97
C GLU A 247 10.91 17.83 0.85
N GLY A 248 11.70 17.64 -0.22
CA GLY A 248 12.48 16.44 -0.44
C GLY A 248 13.80 16.44 0.33
N ILE A 249 14.64 15.42 0.04
CA ILE A 249 15.94 15.24 0.71
C ILE A 249 17.14 15.70 -0.13
N ARG A 250 16.94 16.28 -1.33
CA ARG A 250 18.02 16.59 -2.28
C ARG A 250 19.04 17.59 -1.74
N ASP A 251 18.58 18.56 -0.96
CA ASP A 251 19.41 19.68 -0.48
C ASP A 251 20.18 19.33 0.81
N LEU A 252 19.98 18.12 1.33
CA LEU A 252 20.71 17.66 2.51
C LEU A 252 22.13 17.21 2.12
N THR A 253 23.11 17.68 2.90
CA THR A 253 24.51 17.30 2.69
C THR A 253 24.96 16.25 3.69
N PRO A 254 25.87 15.32 3.32
CA PRO A 254 26.42 14.34 4.24
C PRO A 254 27.02 14.96 5.50
N GLN A 255 27.65 16.13 5.37
CA GLN A 255 28.22 16.84 6.50
C GLN A 255 27.15 17.35 7.49
N ALA A 256 26.04 17.90 6.97
CA ALA A 256 24.92 18.35 7.82
C ALA A 256 24.28 17.18 8.56
N LEU A 257 24.09 16.01 7.88
CA LEU A 257 23.53 14.79 8.46
C LEU A 257 24.43 14.24 9.59
N ARG A 258 25.75 14.11 9.34
CA ARG A 258 26.70 13.65 10.35
C ARG A 258 26.75 14.57 11.57
N ASN A 259 26.79 15.89 11.36
CA ASN A 259 26.77 16.85 12.44
C ASN A 259 25.52 16.72 13.29
N ALA A 260 24.34 16.71 12.65
CA ALA A 260 23.07 16.56 13.34
C ALA A 260 23.00 15.26 14.15
N ARG A 261 23.45 14.12 13.57
CA ARG A 261 23.50 12.84 14.29
C ARG A 261 24.44 12.87 15.49
N ARG A 262 25.64 13.44 15.32
CA ARG A 262 26.61 13.61 16.43
C ARG A 262 26.04 14.45 17.56
N ASP A 263 25.28 15.48 17.20
CA ASP A 263 24.65 16.40 18.15
C ASP A 263 23.38 15.81 18.79
N GLY A 264 23.02 14.56 18.46
CA GLY A 264 21.86 13.85 19.03
C GLY A 264 20.54 14.13 18.32
N TRP A 265 20.57 14.69 17.11
CA TRP A 265 19.39 15.11 16.33
C TRP A 265 19.45 14.63 14.87
N PRO A 266 19.47 13.30 14.60
CA PRO A 266 19.48 12.79 13.23
C PRO A 266 18.31 13.33 12.41
N PHE A 267 18.52 13.48 11.11
CA PHE A 267 17.46 13.83 10.17
C PHE A 267 16.64 12.63 9.76
N LYS A 268 15.35 12.84 9.63
CA LYS A 268 14.40 11.89 9.02
C LYS A 268 13.46 12.64 8.07
N LEU A 269 13.01 11.98 7.00
CA LEU A 269 11.89 12.51 6.22
C LEU A 269 10.60 12.19 6.99
N VAL A 270 10.03 13.21 7.62
CA VAL A 270 8.89 13.04 8.52
C VAL A 270 7.59 13.42 7.80
N CYS A 271 6.66 12.47 7.78
CA CYS A 271 5.26 12.70 7.44
C CYS A 271 4.53 13.17 8.70
N ARG A 272 3.74 14.23 8.60
CA ARG A 272 2.97 14.76 9.72
C ARG A 272 1.60 15.24 9.26
N ALA A 273 0.59 15.00 10.07
CA ALA A 273 -0.71 15.66 9.94
C ALA A 273 -1.27 15.99 11.33
N GLN A 274 -1.92 17.13 11.43
CA GLN A 274 -2.53 17.62 12.67
C GLN A 274 -3.89 18.24 12.36
N ARG A 275 -4.92 17.82 13.08
CA ARG A 275 -6.24 18.43 13.00
C ARG A 275 -6.19 19.87 13.52
N THR A 276 -6.87 20.76 12.82
CA THR A 276 -7.01 22.18 13.19
C THR A 276 -8.49 22.55 13.19
N PRO A 277 -8.88 23.69 13.78
CA PRO A 277 -10.28 24.15 13.72
C PRO A 277 -10.81 24.26 12.29
N ASP A 278 -9.94 24.61 11.32
CA ASP A 278 -10.30 24.84 9.91
C ASP A 278 -10.08 23.60 9.03
N GLY A 279 -9.75 22.43 9.62
CA GLY A 279 -9.51 21.19 8.86
C GLY A 279 -8.26 20.43 9.30
N VAL A 280 -7.25 20.34 8.45
CA VAL A 280 -5.99 19.63 8.71
C VAL A 280 -4.79 20.38 8.14
N ARG A 281 -3.70 20.42 8.89
CA ARG A 281 -2.37 20.82 8.38
C ARG A 281 -1.54 19.55 8.21
N ALA A 282 -0.96 19.36 7.03
CA ALA A 282 -0.11 18.21 6.74
C ALA A 282 1.20 18.65 6.09
N SER A 283 2.28 17.93 6.40
CA SER A 283 3.61 18.18 5.84
C SER A 283 4.41 16.90 5.67
N VAL A 284 5.33 16.92 4.72
CA VAL A 284 6.37 15.90 4.49
C VAL A 284 7.67 16.65 4.28
N LYS A 285 8.59 16.58 5.24
CA LYS A 285 9.86 17.28 5.14
C LYS A 285 10.96 16.68 6.00
N PRO A 286 12.22 16.96 5.70
CA PRO A 286 13.33 16.57 6.55
C PRO A 286 13.24 17.29 7.89
N GLU A 287 13.15 16.53 8.98
CA GLU A 287 13.14 17.08 10.34
C GLU A 287 14.28 16.48 11.15
N LYS A 288 14.85 17.27 12.05
CA LYS A 288 15.75 16.81 13.10
C LYS A 288 14.94 16.16 14.21
N VAL A 289 15.24 14.89 14.50
CA VAL A 289 14.52 14.08 15.49
C VAL A 289 15.45 13.82 16.67
N MET A 290 14.98 14.09 17.90
CA MET A 290 15.78 13.83 19.11
C MET A 290 16.12 12.35 19.23
N SER A 291 17.38 11.99 19.46
CA SER A 291 17.87 10.59 19.53
C SER A 291 17.18 9.72 20.57
N THR A 292 16.55 10.33 21.57
CA THR A 292 15.77 9.62 22.58
C THR A 292 14.39 9.17 22.08
N GLN A 293 13.87 9.77 20.99
CA GLN A 293 12.59 9.40 20.43
C GLN A 293 12.72 8.09 19.62
N PRO A 294 11.70 7.20 19.66
CA PRO A 294 11.72 5.95 18.91
C PRO A 294 11.98 6.15 17.42
N MET A 295 11.37 7.17 16.82
CA MET A 295 11.49 7.49 15.40
C MET A 295 12.94 7.76 14.96
N ALA A 296 13.80 8.29 15.83
CA ALA A 296 15.21 8.56 15.52
C ALA A 296 16.02 7.26 15.24
N ARG A 297 15.55 6.12 15.76
CA ARG A 297 16.22 4.81 15.63
C ARG A 297 15.78 4.03 14.39
N ILE A 298 14.76 4.50 13.70
CA ILE A 298 14.27 3.83 12.49
C ILE A 298 15.32 3.92 11.40
N SER A 299 15.73 2.78 10.86
CA SER A 299 16.78 2.66 9.84
C SER A 299 16.43 1.62 8.79
N GLY A 300 17.20 1.58 7.70
CA GLY A 300 16.94 0.65 6.61
C GLY A 300 15.57 0.88 5.97
N THR A 301 14.89 -0.19 5.60
CA THR A 301 13.53 -0.15 5.03
C THR A 301 12.43 -0.02 6.09
N SER A 302 12.79 0.02 7.38
CA SER A 302 11.83 0.09 8.48
C SER A 302 10.98 1.36 8.43
N SER A 303 9.75 1.25 8.88
CA SER A 303 8.76 2.31 8.93
C SER A 303 8.27 2.53 10.37
N TYR A 304 7.79 3.70 10.66
CA TYR A 304 7.26 4.08 11.97
C TYR A 304 6.12 5.07 11.80
N ILE A 305 5.05 4.88 12.56
CA ILE A 305 3.97 5.85 12.67
C ILE A 305 3.50 5.97 14.13
N TYR A 306 3.25 7.20 14.55
CA TYR A 306 2.71 7.55 15.86
C TYR A 306 1.41 8.32 15.68
N PHE A 307 0.37 7.88 16.35
CA PHE A 307 -0.97 8.46 16.30
C PHE A 307 -1.31 9.13 17.64
N GLU A 308 -1.84 10.33 17.58
CA GLU A 308 -2.40 11.09 18.69
C GLU A 308 -3.92 11.07 18.58
N THR A 309 -4.60 10.64 19.61
CA THR A 309 -6.07 10.57 19.61
C THR A 309 -6.64 11.35 20.78
N ASP A 310 -7.95 11.51 20.79
CA ASP A 310 -8.67 12.15 21.91
C ASP A 310 -8.67 11.31 23.19
N ILE A 311 -8.40 10.00 23.10
CA ILE A 311 -8.42 9.06 24.25
C ILE A 311 -6.99 8.63 24.61
N PHE A 312 -6.20 8.19 23.62
CA PHE A 312 -4.82 7.75 23.84
C PHE A 312 -3.86 8.90 23.54
N PRO A 313 -3.00 9.29 24.49
CA PRO A 313 -1.95 10.30 24.25
C PRO A 313 -1.02 9.91 23.11
N GLY A 314 -0.86 8.62 22.85
CA GLY A 314 -0.07 8.11 21.75
C GLY A 314 -0.22 6.62 21.56
N LEU A 315 -0.31 6.21 20.29
CA LEU A 315 -0.22 4.83 19.85
C LEU A 315 0.82 4.77 18.74
N ALA A 316 1.75 3.84 18.82
CA ALA A 316 2.81 3.73 17.83
C ALA A 316 2.85 2.33 17.20
N ILE A 317 3.14 2.30 15.91
CA ILE A 317 3.40 1.08 15.17
C ILE A 317 4.78 1.21 14.53
N THR A 318 5.60 0.19 14.69
CA THR A 318 6.89 0.06 14.01
C THR A 318 6.86 -1.20 13.16
N GLU A 319 7.28 -1.07 11.91
CA GLU A 319 7.52 -2.19 11.03
C GLU A 319 9.01 -2.29 10.76
N GLU A 320 9.61 -3.43 11.05
CA GLU A 320 11.05 -3.65 10.92
C GLU A 320 11.38 -4.38 9.61
N ASN A 321 12.19 -3.75 8.77
CA ASN A 321 12.75 -4.30 7.53
C ASN A 321 11.72 -5.04 6.65
N PRO A 322 10.58 -4.41 6.28
CA PRO A 322 9.58 -5.03 5.45
C PRO A 322 10.12 -5.40 4.06
N GLY A 323 9.43 -6.32 3.42
CA GLY A 323 9.70 -6.73 2.05
C GLY A 323 8.40 -7.09 1.33
N LEU A 324 8.50 -7.52 0.08
CA LEU A 324 7.34 -7.83 -0.78
C LEU A 324 6.30 -8.77 -0.14
N TYR A 325 6.73 -9.67 0.72
CA TYR A 325 5.82 -10.57 1.45
C TYR A 325 4.91 -9.80 2.42
N ALA A 326 5.38 -8.73 3.04
CA ALA A 326 4.56 -7.90 3.92
C ALA A 326 3.45 -7.20 3.13
N THR A 327 3.77 -6.58 2.00
CA THR A 327 2.76 -5.97 1.11
C THR A 327 1.74 -6.99 0.60
N ALA A 328 2.21 -8.17 0.14
CA ALA A 328 1.33 -9.23 -0.30
C ALA A 328 0.44 -9.78 0.83
N TYR A 329 0.97 -9.82 2.06
CA TYR A 329 0.21 -10.26 3.24
C TYR A 329 -0.96 -9.30 3.54
N GLY A 330 -0.78 -8.00 3.42
CA GLY A 330 -1.87 -7.03 3.62
C GLY A 330 -3.06 -7.30 2.68
N LEU A 331 -2.79 -7.59 1.40
CA LEU A 331 -3.83 -7.99 0.44
C LEU A 331 -4.50 -9.33 0.82
N LEU A 332 -3.73 -10.30 1.32
CA LEU A 332 -4.28 -11.57 1.82
C LEU A 332 -5.14 -11.35 3.07
N ALA A 333 -4.69 -10.54 4.01
CA ALA A 333 -5.44 -10.21 5.22
C ALA A 333 -6.78 -9.53 4.87
N ASP A 334 -6.75 -8.59 3.94
CA ASP A 334 -7.94 -7.94 3.41
C ASP A 334 -8.88 -8.96 2.73
N PHE A 335 -8.35 -9.91 1.96
CA PHE A 335 -9.17 -10.99 1.38
C PHE A 335 -9.89 -11.80 2.47
N ILE A 336 -9.18 -12.21 3.51
CA ILE A 336 -9.80 -12.94 4.63
C ILE A 336 -10.89 -12.09 5.27
N ARG A 337 -10.66 -10.79 5.49
CA ARG A 337 -11.63 -9.83 6.05
C ARG A 337 -12.86 -9.61 5.16
N THR A 338 -12.78 -9.87 3.85
CA THR A 338 -13.96 -9.76 2.97
C THR A 338 -14.95 -10.90 3.19
N VAL A 339 -14.53 -12.03 3.73
CA VAL A 339 -15.28 -13.28 3.72
C VAL A 339 -15.59 -13.81 5.12
N VAL A 340 -14.92 -13.27 6.14
CA VAL A 340 -15.15 -13.53 7.57
C VAL A 340 -15.82 -12.32 8.21
#